data_38d1bc9e2907b40da8a162eb0f4e612e
#
_entry.id   38d1bc9e2907b40da8a162eb0f4e612e
#
_cell.length_a   1.000
_cell.length_b   1.000
_cell.length_c   1.000
_cell.angle_alpha   90.00
_cell.angle_beta   90.00
_cell.angle_gamma   90.00
#
_symmetry.space_group_name_H-M   'P 1'
#
loop_
_entity.id
_entity.type
_entity.pdbx_description
1 polymer ?
#
loop_
_entity_poly.entity_id
_entity_poly.type
_entity_poly.pdbx_seq_one_letter_code
_entity_poly.pdbx_strand_id
1 'polypeptide(L)'
;RHKLHSTIAKVSDDYGRRQQFNTAIAAVMELLNQYDKTDTNGEQGRAVAQEVLEAVVRLLWPIVPHICETLWSELNGAKLWEAGWPTVDEAALVKSEIEVMVQVNGKLRGKITVASDASKADLEAAALANEGAVKFMEGKPAKKIIVVPGRLVNIVV
;
A
#
# COMPACT_ATOMS: atom_id res chain seq x y z
N ARG A 1 -1.46 6.01 3.94
CA ARG A 1 -2.49 6.62 3.07
C ARG A 1 -2.75 5.78 1.80
N HIS A 2 -1.73 5.26 1.10
CA HIS A 2 -1.95 4.46 -0.12
C HIS A 2 -2.98 3.32 0.07
N LYS A 3 -2.84 2.49 1.13
CA LYS A 3 -3.79 1.39 1.41
C LYS A 3 -5.20 1.92 1.69
N LEU A 4 -5.32 3.05 2.40
CA LEU A 4 -6.61 3.69 2.67
C LEU A 4 -7.34 4.04 1.36
N HIS A 5 -6.70 4.83 0.48
CA HIS A 5 -7.35 5.29 -0.75
C HIS A 5 -7.58 4.16 -1.76
N SER A 6 -6.70 3.15 -1.82
CA SER A 6 -6.96 1.94 -2.60
C SER A 6 -8.14 1.12 -2.05
N THR A 7 -8.36 1.12 -0.72
CA THR A 7 -9.52 0.49 -0.10
C THR A 7 -10.80 1.27 -0.40
N ILE A 8 -10.78 2.61 -0.33
CA ILE A 8 -11.94 3.45 -0.70
C ILE A 8 -12.35 3.17 -2.15
N ALA A 9 -11.40 3.17 -3.09
CA ALA A 9 -11.66 2.87 -4.50
C ALA A 9 -12.29 1.48 -4.69
N LYS A 10 -11.70 0.45 -4.06
CA LYS A 10 -12.18 -0.92 -4.14
C LYS A 10 -13.59 -1.08 -3.55
N VAL A 11 -13.84 -0.55 -2.36
CA VAL A 11 -15.15 -0.67 -1.70
C VAL A 11 -16.23 0.09 -2.48
N SER A 12 -15.90 1.26 -3.04
CA SER A 12 -16.80 2.02 -3.90
C SER A 12 -17.21 1.22 -5.15
N ASP A 13 -16.25 0.52 -5.78
CA ASP A 13 -16.53 -0.36 -6.92
C ASP A 13 -17.34 -1.60 -6.50
N ASP A 14 -16.98 -2.22 -5.38
CA ASP A 14 -17.67 -3.40 -4.87
C ASP A 14 -19.16 -3.10 -4.52
N TYR A 15 -19.47 -1.93 -3.94
CA TYR A 15 -20.87 -1.54 -3.65
C TYR A 15 -21.62 -1.03 -4.89
N GLY A 16 -21.01 -0.12 -5.63
CA GLY A 16 -21.72 0.58 -6.70
C GLY A 16 -21.90 -0.25 -7.97
N ARG A 17 -20.86 -0.97 -8.39
CA ARG A 17 -20.86 -1.72 -9.66
C ARG A 17 -21.01 -3.22 -9.49
N ARG A 18 -20.25 -3.82 -8.57
CA ARG A 18 -20.15 -5.29 -8.43
C ARG A 18 -21.18 -5.88 -7.49
N GLN A 19 -21.75 -5.07 -6.59
CA GLN A 19 -22.69 -5.49 -5.53
C GLN A 19 -22.17 -6.65 -4.67
N GLN A 20 -20.85 -6.62 -4.36
CA GLN A 20 -20.15 -7.66 -3.61
C GLN A 20 -19.82 -7.17 -2.19
N PHE A 21 -20.79 -7.20 -1.30
CA PHE A 21 -20.65 -6.69 0.07
C PHE A 21 -19.57 -7.43 0.88
N ASN A 22 -19.44 -8.75 0.70
CA ASN A 22 -18.44 -9.55 1.43
C ASN A 22 -17.01 -9.12 1.09
N THR A 23 -16.72 -8.81 -0.18
CA THR A 23 -15.39 -8.34 -0.61
C THR A 23 -15.11 -6.92 -0.13
N ALA A 24 -16.14 -6.08 -0.04
CA ALA A 24 -16.03 -4.75 0.52
C ALA A 24 -15.70 -4.81 2.03
N ILE A 25 -16.40 -5.63 2.80
CA ILE A 25 -16.11 -5.86 4.23
C ILE A 25 -14.70 -6.39 4.41
N ALA A 26 -14.29 -7.41 3.62
CA ALA A 26 -12.95 -7.97 3.69
C ALA A 26 -11.86 -6.92 3.43
N ALA A 27 -12.07 -6.01 2.46
CA ALA A 27 -11.14 -4.93 2.18
C ALA A 27 -11.01 -3.93 3.35
N VAL A 28 -12.11 -3.63 4.03
CA VAL A 28 -12.09 -2.79 5.24
C VAL A 28 -11.36 -3.50 6.38
N MET A 29 -11.60 -4.79 6.59
CA MET A 29 -10.89 -5.58 7.62
C MET A 29 -9.37 -5.67 7.35
N GLU A 30 -8.97 -5.82 6.08
CA GLU A 30 -7.55 -5.75 5.69
C GLU A 30 -6.93 -4.38 5.99
N LEU A 31 -7.68 -3.29 5.77
CA LEU A 31 -7.22 -1.95 6.10
C LEU A 31 -7.01 -1.80 7.61
N LEU A 32 -7.95 -2.25 8.43
CA LEU A 32 -7.85 -2.21 9.89
C LEU A 32 -6.68 -3.06 10.39
N ASN A 33 -6.49 -4.27 9.86
CA ASN A 33 -5.35 -5.13 10.21
C ASN A 33 -3.99 -4.49 9.86
N GLN A 34 -3.94 -3.68 8.82
CA GLN A 34 -2.72 -2.93 8.48
C GLN A 34 -2.57 -1.70 9.40
N TYR A 35 -3.67 -1.03 9.71
CA TYR A 35 -3.69 0.10 10.64
C TYR A 35 -3.14 -0.29 12.02
N ASP A 36 -3.56 -1.43 12.58
CA ASP A 36 -3.10 -1.94 13.88
C ASP A 36 -1.57 -2.16 13.94
N LYS A 37 -0.93 -2.39 12.79
CA LYS A 37 0.52 -2.59 12.67
C LYS A 37 1.28 -1.30 12.38
N THR A 38 0.56 -0.19 12.18
CA THR A 38 1.16 1.09 11.79
C THR A 38 1.42 1.93 13.03
N ASP A 39 2.62 2.49 13.14
CA ASP A 39 2.90 3.47 14.18
C ASP A 39 2.13 4.76 13.90
N THR A 40 1.23 5.10 14.81
CA THR A 40 0.38 6.30 14.75
C THR A 40 0.84 7.40 15.70
N ASN A 41 2.06 7.30 16.23
CA ASN A 41 2.64 8.33 17.10
C ASN A 41 2.98 9.60 16.30
N GLY A 42 2.96 10.73 17.01
CA GLY A 42 3.21 12.03 16.42
C GLY A 42 2.00 12.62 15.69
N GLU A 43 2.17 13.85 15.21
CA GLU A 43 1.09 14.63 14.60
C GLU A 43 0.61 14.02 13.28
N GLN A 44 1.53 13.64 12.40
CA GLN A 44 1.21 13.00 11.12
C GLN A 44 0.56 11.63 11.30
N GLY A 45 1.04 10.83 12.27
CA GLY A 45 0.45 9.52 12.58
C GLY A 45 -1.00 9.66 13.04
N ARG A 46 -1.28 10.62 13.92
CA ARG A 46 -2.64 10.92 14.38
C ARG A 46 -3.56 11.41 13.26
N ALA A 47 -3.07 12.28 12.37
CA ALA A 47 -3.85 12.75 11.23
C ALA A 47 -4.24 11.60 10.28
N VAL A 48 -3.30 10.68 9.99
CA VAL A 48 -3.58 9.48 9.20
C VAL A 48 -4.54 8.54 9.93
N ALA A 49 -4.38 8.38 11.24
CA ALA A 49 -5.29 7.57 12.06
C ALA A 49 -6.73 8.09 11.99
N GLN A 50 -6.92 9.40 12.15
CA GLN A 50 -8.21 10.06 12.03
C GLN A 50 -8.81 9.82 10.64
N GLU A 51 -8.04 10.05 9.58
CA GLU A 51 -8.48 9.84 8.18
C GLU A 51 -8.91 8.38 7.92
N VAL A 52 -8.17 7.40 8.48
CA VAL A 52 -8.51 5.96 8.37
C VAL A 52 -9.81 5.64 9.10
N LEU A 53 -9.95 6.06 10.36
CA LEU A 53 -11.14 5.76 11.16
C LEU A 53 -12.40 6.40 10.57
N GLU A 54 -12.32 7.64 10.13
CA GLU A 54 -13.45 8.32 9.46
C GLU A 54 -13.86 7.61 8.16
N ALA A 55 -12.88 7.18 7.35
CA ALA A 55 -13.18 6.44 6.13
C ALA A 55 -13.81 5.08 6.43
N VAL A 56 -13.29 4.32 7.40
CA VAL A 56 -13.82 3.02 7.80
C VAL A 56 -15.28 3.13 8.24
N VAL A 57 -15.61 4.10 9.09
CA VAL A 57 -16.98 4.33 9.56
C VAL A 57 -17.91 4.63 8.38
N ARG A 58 -17.51 5.49 7.45
CA ARG A 58 -18.32 5.82 6.26
C ARG A 58 -18.46 4.63 5.31
N LEU A 59 -17.41 3.83 5.11
CA LEU A 59 -17.46 2.65 4.26
C LEU A 59 -18.33 1.52 4.82
N LEU A 60 -18.42 1.37 6.14
CA LEU A 60 -19.26 0.37 6.79
C LEU A 60 -20.71 0.82 7.02
N TRP A 61 -20.99 2.11 6.91
CA TRP A 61 -22.30 2.67 7.19
C TRP A 61 -23.46 1.99 6.43
N PRO A 62 -23.36 1.62 5.14
CA PRO A 62 -24.45 0.93 4.44
C PRO A 62 -24.84 -0.44 5.04
N ILE A 63 -23.95 -1.04 5.84
CA ILE A 63 -24.12 -2.38 6.41
C ILE A 63 -24.52 -2.32 7.89
N VAL A 64 -23.85 -1.47 8.66
CA VAL A 64 -24.03 -1.37 10.11
C VAL A 64 -24.28 0.10 10.54
N PRO A 65 -25.41 0.71 10.10
CA PRO A 65 -25.63 2.14 10.21
C PRO A 65 -25.62 2.66 11.66
N HIS A 66 -26.23 1.95 12.59
CA HIS A 66 -26.38 2.42 13.97
C HIS A 66 -25.04 2.56 14.70
N ILE A 67 -24.17 1.55 14.58
CA ILE A 67 -22.84 1.62 15.21
C ILE A 67 -21.96 2.68 14.53
N CYS A 68 -22.06 2.81 13.21
CA CYS A 68 -21.31 3.83 12.47
C CYS A 68 -21.74 5.24 12.84
N GLU A 69 -23.04 5.49 13.03
CA GLU A 69 -23.54 6.79 13.48
C GLU A 69 -23.03 7.15 14.88
N THR A 70 -23.03 6.18 15.81
CA THR A 70 -22.50 6.38 17.16
C THR A 70 -21.01 6.71 17.12
N LEU A 71 -20.20 5.91 16.42
CA LEU A 71 -18.75 6.12 16.30
C LEU A 71 -18.43 7.44 15.61
N TRP A 72 -19.18 7.81 14.58
CA TRP A 72 -18.99 9.08 13.89
C TRP A 72 -19.27 10.29 14.78
N SER A 73 -20.34 10.21 15.55
CA SER A 73 -20.69 11.27 16.51
C SER A 73 -19.59 11.47 17.57
N GLU A 74 -18.96 10.39 18.03
CA GLU A 74 -17.83 10.46 18.96
C GLU A 74 -16.57 11.03 18.30
N LEU A 75 -16.29 10.66 17.03
CA LEU A 75 -15.12 11.14 16.30
C LEU A 75 -15.21 12.61 15.89
N ASN A 76 -16.40 13.07 15.47
CA ASN A 76 -16.56 14.35 14.79
C ASN A 76 -17.62 15.27 15.42
N GLY A 77 -18.42 14.79 16.37
CA GLY A 77 -19.51 15.57 16.97
C GLY A 77 -20.63 15.96 15.99
N ALA A 78 -20.67 15.34 14.80
CA ALA A 78 -21.59 15.63 13.70
C ALA A 78 -22.37 14.39 13.29
N LYS A 79 -23.32 14.54 12.36
CA LYS A 79 -24.13 13.44 11.85
C LYS A 79 -23.48 12.80 10.62
N LEU A 80 -23.41 11.48 10.59
CA LEU A 80 -22.71 10.73 9.55
C LEU A 80 -23.27 10.95 8.14
N TRP A 81 -24.61 11.07 8.02
CA TRP A 81 -25.24 11.29 6.69
C TRP A 81 -24.90 12.64 6.04
N GLU A 82 -24.40 13.61 6.82
CA GLU A 82 -23.93 14.90 6.31
C GLU A 82 -22.51 14.83 5.74
N ALA A 83 -21.74 13.81 6.13
CA ALA A 83 -20.34 13.66 5.72
C ALA A 83 -20.16 13.16 4.28
N GLY A 84 -21.16 12.52 3.70
CA GLY A 84 -21.10 11.92 2.36
C GLY A 84 -20.17 10.71 2.26
N TRP A 85 -20.09 10.16 1.05
CA TRP A 85 -19.20 9.03 0.76
C TRP A 85 -17.73 9.48 0.69
N PRO A 86 -16.77 8.67 1.20
CA PRO A 86 -15.37 9.07 1.15
C PRO A 86 -14.84 9.09 -0.30
N THR A 87 -14.10 10.14 -0.64
CA THR A 87 -13.49 10.32 -1.96
C THR A 87 -12.08 9.78 -2.02
N VAL A 88 -11.68 9.32 -3.20
CA VAL A 88 -10.32 8.85 -3.44
C VAL A 88 -9.39 10.04 -3.68
N ASP A 89 -8.26 10.07 -2.98
CA ASP A 89 -7.14 10.97 -3.29
C ASP A 89 -6.19 10.24 -4.24
N GLU A 90 -6.19 10.63 -5.51
CA GLU A 90 -5.36 10.04 -6.55
C GLU A 90 -3.86 10.19 -6.25
N ALA A 91 -3.46 11.28 -5.60
CA ALA A 91 -2.06 11.49 -5.19
C ALA A 91 -1.60 10.46 -4.16
N ALA A 92 -2.50 10.00 -3.29
CA ALA A 92 -2.21 8.95 -2.31
C ALA A 92 -2.12 7.55 -2.95
N LEU A 93 -2.60 7.35 -4.16
CA LEU A 93 -2.49 6.09 -4.91
C LEU A 93 -1.12 5.95 -5.60
N VAL A 94 -0.38 7.03 -5.77
CA VAL A 94 0.97 6.96 -6.31
C VAL A 94 1.87 6.28 -5.27
N LYS A 95 2.41 5.11 -5.63
CA LYS A 95 3.41 4.45 -4.78
C LYS A 95 4.71 5.23 -4.89
N SER A 96 5.19 5.77 -3.77
CA SER A 96 6.51 6.41 -3.69
C SER A 96 7.64 5.40 -3.84
N GLU A 97 7.42 4.16 -3.43
CA GLU A 97 8.41 3.09 -3.44
C GLU A 97 7.84 1.80 -4.04
N ILE A 98 8.69 1.05 -4.72
CA ILE A 98 8.38 -0.28 -5.28
C ILE A 98 9.38 -1.31 -4.78
N GLU A 99 8.90 -2.51 -4.51
CA GLU A 99 9.73 -3.66 -4.18
C GLU A 99 10.11 -4.38 -5.47
N VAL A 100 11.42 -4.48 -5.74
CA VAL A 100 11.97 -5.11 -6.94
C VAL A 100 12.73 -6.38 -6.52
N MET A 101 12.44 -7.49 -7.19
CA MET A 101 13.10 -8.77 -6.95
C MET A 101 14.51 -8.77 -7.54
N VAL A 102 15.52 -9.20 -6.75
CA VAL A 102 16.89 -9.36 -7.21
C VAL A 102 17.17 -10.83 -7.47
N GLN A 103 17.57 -11.12 -8.71
CA GLN A 103 17.95 -12.46 -9.14
C GLN A 103 19.44 -12.50 -9.50
N VAL A 104 20.08 -13.63 -9.25
CA VAL A 104 21.44 -13.95 -9.74
C VAL A 104 21.33 -15.25 -10.54
N ASN A 105 21.71 -15.19 -11.81
CA ASN A 105 21.58 -16.29 -12.77
C ASN A 105 20.16 -16.90 -12.79
N GLY A 106 19.12 -16.04 -12.76
CA GLY A 106 17.72 -16.43 -12.80
C GLY A 106 17.12 -16.96 -11.48
N LYS A 107 17.91 -17.07 -10.41
CA LYS A 107 17.43 -17.50 -9.09
C LYS A 107 17.23 -16.31 -8.17
N LEU A 108 16.07 -16.21 -7.50
CA LEU A 108 15.77 -15.16 -6.52
C LEU A 108 16.77 -15.21 -5.36
N ARG A 109 17.41 -14.07 -5.07
CA ARG A 109 18.44 -13.95 -4.04
C ARG A 109 18.19 -12.83 -3.03
N GLY A 110 17.29 -11.92 -3.38
CA GLY A 110 16.95 -10.82 -2.48
C GLY A 110 15.81 -9.96 -3.05
N LYS A 111 15.51 -8.91 -2.31
CA LYS A 111 14.56 -7.87 -2.67
C LYS A 111 15.19 -6.52 -2.34
N ILE A 112 14.89 -5.52 -3.13
CA ILE A 112 15.28 -4.13 -2.90
C ILE A 112 14.05 -3.25 -2.94
N THR A 113 13.99 -2.26 -2.07
CA THR A 113 12.96 -1.21 -2.09
C THR A 113 13.60 0.03 -2.71
N VAL A 114 13.02 0.51 -3.78
CA VAL A 114 13.50 1.68 -4.52
C VAL A 114 12.34 2.63 -4.83
N ALA A 115 12.65 3.89 -5.09
CA ALA A 115 11.64 4.85 -5.52
C ALA A 115 10.95 4.38 -6.81
N SER A 116 9.65 4.64 -6.96
CA SER A 116 8.88 4.19 -8.13
C SER A 116 9.38 4.81 -9.45
N ASP A 117 10.05 5.96 -9.36
CA ASP A 117 10.67 6.72 -10.45
C ASP A 117 12.19 6.48 -10.56
N ALA A 118 12.73 5.49 -9.79
CA ALA A 118 14.15 5.17 -9.80
C ALA A 118 14.63 4.84 -11.22
N SER A 119 15.74 5.45 -11.60
CA SER A 119 16.35 5.20 -12.91
C SER A 119 16.90 3.77 -13.02
N LYS A 120 17.12 3.31 -14.25
CA LYS A 120 17.75 2.00 -14.49
C LYS A 120 19.09 1.89 -13.77
N ALA A 121 19.87 2.96 -13.72
CA ALA A 121 21.16 2.99 -13.05
C ALA A 121 21.03 2.83 -11.54
N ASP A 122 20.02 3.46 -10.92
CA ASP A 122 19.74 3.33 -9.48
C ASP A 122 19.31 1.91 -9.13
N LEU A 123 18.48 1.29 -9.98
CA LEU A 123 18.06 -0.10 -9.83
C LEU A 123 19.22 -1.08 -9.91
N GLU A 124 20.15 -0.87 -10.86
CA GLU A 124 21.36 -1.66 -11.01
C GLU A 124 22.28 -1.51 -9.80
N ALA A 125 22.50 -0.26 -9.33
CA ALA A 125 23.34 0.02 -8.17
C ALA A 125 22.74 -0.59 -6.88
N ALA A 126 21.46 -0.42 -6.64
CA ALA A 126 20.77 -1.01 -5.49
C ALA A 126 20.80 -2.55 -5.52
N ALA A 127 20.63 -3.16 -6.69
CA ALA A 127 20.70 -4.61 -6.85
C ALA A 127 22.10 -5.18 -6.58
N LEU A 128 23.15 -4.48 -7.03
CA LEU A 128 24.54 -4.86 -6.76
C LEU A 128 24.96 -4.68 -5.31
N ALA A 129 24.35 -3.72 -4.59
CA ALA A 129 24.58 -3.50 -3.16
C ALA A 129 23.80 -4.47 -2.26
N ASN A 130 22.86 -5.26 -2.81
CA ASN A 130 22.05 -6.19 -2.02
C ASN A 130 22.90 -7.35 -1.49
N GLU A 131 22.90 -7.55 -0.17
CA GLU A 131 23.71 -8.59 0.48
C GLU A 131 23.45 -10.01 -0.05
N GLY A 132 22.20 -10.31 -0.40
CA GLY A 132 21.82 -11.60 -0.99
C GLY A 132 22.45 -11.78 -2.38
N ALA A 133 22.51 -10.74 -3.20
CA ALA A 133 23.15 -10.79 -4.51
C ALA A 133 24.66 -10.92 -4.37
N VAL A 134 25.29 -10.11 -3.51
CA VAL A 134 26.74 -10.10 -3.27
C VAL A 134 27.27 -11.47 -2.87
N LYS A 135 26.60 -12.17 -1.96
CA LYS A 135 26.96 -13.53 -1.52
C LYS A 135 27.01 -14.53 -2.68
N PHE A 136 26.09 -14.41 -3.63
CA PHE A 136 26.00 -15.37 -4.74
C PHE A 136 26.76 -14.94 -5.99
N MET A 137 27.28 -13.72 -6.01
CA MET A 137 28.24 -13.27 -7.03
C MET A 137 29.66 -13.81 -6.76
N GLU A 138 29.97 -14.26 -5.54
CA GLU A 138 31.28 -14.84 -5.15
C GLU A 138 32.48 -13.98 -5.58
N GLY A 139 32.31 -12.64 -5.55
CA GLY A 139 33.37 -11.71 -5.98
C GLY A 139 33.57 -11.60 -7.49
N LYS A 140 32.76 -12.28 -8.30
CA LYS A 140 32.83 -12.20 -9.75
C LYS A 140 32.11 -10.94 -10.25
N PRO A 141 32.67 -10.22 -11.24
CA PRO A 141 32.00 -9.07 -11.84
C PRO A 141 30.76 -9.51 -12.63
N ALA A 142 29.70 -8.70 -12.57
CA ALA A 142 28.50 -8.92 -13.38
C ALA A 142 28.84 -8.81 -14.88
N LYS A 143 28.58 -9.86 -15.65
CA LYS A 143 28.73 -9.84 -17.11
C LYS A 143 27.59 -9.08 -17.79
N LYS A 144 26.39 -9.21 -17.24
CA LYS A 144 25.19 -8.55 -17.78
C LYS A 144 24.17 -8.32 -16.66
N ILE A 145 23.53 -7.15 -16.65
CA ILE A 145 22.42 -6.85 -15.77
C ILE A 145 21.18 -6.61 -16.64
N ILE A 146 20.13 -7.35 -16.37
CA ILE A 146 18.85 -7.25 -17.06
C ILE A 146 17.85 -6.65 -16.09
N VAL A 147 17.42 -5.42 -16.35
CA VAL A 147 16.44 -4.70 -15.54
C VAL A 147 15.07 -4.78 -16.22
N VAL A 148 14.10 -5.31 -15.50
CA VAL A 148 12.67 -5.22 -15.86
C VAL A 148 12.03 -4.22 -14.91
N PRO A 149 11.72 -3.00 -15.38
CA PRO A 149 11.21 -1.93 -14.53
C PRO A 149 9.99 -2.38 -13.71
N GLY A 150 9.99 -2.05 -12.42
CA GLY A 150 8.90 -2.38 -11.51
C GLY A 150 8.73 -3.86 -11.14
N ARG A 151 9.58 -4.77 -11.60
CA ARG A 151 9.44 -6.22 -11.35
C ARG A 151 10.70 -6.89 -10.80
N LEU A 152 11.76 -6.89 -11.57
CA LEU A 152 12.98 -7.62 -11.19
C LEU A 152 14.25 -7.03 -11.82
N VAL A 153 15.36 -7.27 -11.15
CA VAL A 153 16.72 -7.10 -11.69
C VAL A 153 17.40 -8.46 -11.66
N ASN A 154 17.88 -8.93 -12.82
CA ASN A 154 18.63 -10.18 -12.92
C ASN A 154 20.08 -9.90 -13.24
N ILE A 155 20.96 -10.31 -12.35
CA ILE A 155 22.42 -10.19 -12.48
C ILE A 155 22.93 -11.51 -13.03
N VAL A 156 23.66 -11.46 -14.15
CA VAL A 156 24.33 -12.61 -14.75
C VAL A 156 25.84 -12.50 -14.48
N VAL A 157 26.41 -13.46 -13.81
CA VAL A 157 27.82 -13.58 -13.47
C VAL A 157 28.50 -14.70 -14.26
#